data_8056010c6e65305a2345ebcced32a575
#
_entry.id   8056010c6e65305a2345ebcced32a575
#
_cell.length_a   1.000
_cell.length_b   1.000
_cell.length_c   1.000
_cell.angle_alpha   90.00
_cell.angle_beta   90.00
_cell.angle_gamma   90.00
#
_symmetry.space_group_name_H-M   'P 1'
#
loop_
_entity.id
_entity.type
_entity.pdbx_description
1 polymer ?
#
loop_
_entity_poly.entity_id
_entity_poly.type
_entity_poly.pdbx_seq_one_letter_code
_entity_poly.pdbx_strand_id
1 'polypeptide(L)'
;NQTNFWMPDPVNPAHIKRVGRVQDVADDSSEMPHILINQARLHELFLEVMRNSPSRLEPDYSWEIVSLTVDATTDDHPVTVTLKDASGVNWWATRTLRANYVVGCDGAHSAVRKSIGGELHGDAAHQAWGVMDILANTDFPDVRQKCLISSANEGNVLILPREGGYVFRMYVELDKLKDGEKAASRKFTQDDMIAAANRIIRPYSIDVKEIVWWSIYDIGHSI
;
A
#
# COMPACT_ATOMS: atom_id res chain seq x y z
N ASN A 1 -12.28 7.71 -15.30
CA ASN A 1 -12.27 6.71 -14.21
C ASN A 1 -13.56 6.83 -13.41
N GLN A 2 -14.13 5.69 -13.02
CA GLN A 2 -15.37 5.60 -12.28
C GLN A 2 -15.20 4.58 -11.14
N THR A 3 -15.90 4.84 -10.04
CA THR A 3 -16.00 3.92 -8.90
C THR A 3 -17.40 3.34 -8.84
N ASN A 4 -17.51 2.02 -8.80
CA ASN A 4 -18.76 1.30 -8.62
C ASN A 4 -18.97 0.95 -7.16
N PHE A 5 -20.19 1.13 -6.68
CA PHE A 5 -20.61 0.81 -5.33
C PHE A 5 -21.53 -0.40 -5.35
N TRP A 6 -21.16 -1.41 -4.58
CA TRP A 6 -21.89 -2.66 -4.43
C TRP A 6 -22.27 -2.82 -2.96
N MET A 7 -23.53 -3.06 -2.69
CA MET A 7 -24.12 -3.16 -1.36
C MET A 7 -24.95 -4.42 -1.24
N PRO A 8 -25.35 -4.86 -0.03
CA PRO A 8 -26.26 -5.99 0.13
C PRO A 8 -27.53 -5.80 -0.70
N ASP A 9 -27.96 -6.85 -1.38
CA ASP A 9 -29.22 -6.82 -2.12
C ASP A 9 -30.40 -6.76 -1.13
N PRO A 10 -31.29 -5.77 -1.22
CA PRO A 10 -32.43 -5.65 -0.31
C PRO A 10 -33.37 -6.86 -0.31
N VAL A 11 -33.42 -7.62 -1.42
CA VAL A 11 -34.27 -8.81 -1.57
C VAL A 11 -33.58 -10.05 -1.00
N ASN A 12 -32.26 -10.16 -1.20
CA ASN A 12 -31.45 -11.26 -0.69
C ASN A 12 -30.13 -10.71 -0.10
N PRO A 13 -30.10 -10.34 1.18
CA PRO A 13 -28.92 -9.75 1.81
C PRO A 13 -27.67 -10.62 1.83
N ALA A 14 -27.77 -11.92 1.52
CA ALA A 14 -26.62 -12.80 1.32
C ALA A 14 -25.87 -12.53 0.00
N HIS A 15 -26.46 -11.74 -0.89
CA HIS A 15 -25.91 -11.34 -2.17
C HIS A 15 -25.62 -9.86 -2.22
N ILE A 16 -24.71 -9.46 -3.10
CA ILE A 16 -24.44 -8.04 -3.38
C ILE A 16 -25.15 -7.61 -4.67
N LYS A 17 -25.46 -6.32 -4.75
CA LYS A 17 -26.03 -5.66 -5.91
C LYS A 17 -25.36 -4.32 -6.15
N ARG A 18 -25.10 -3.95 -7.40
CA ARG A 18 -24.58 -2.63 -7.74
C ARG A 18 -25.67 -1.58 -7.49
N VAL A 19 -25.37 -0.63 -6.60
CA VAL A 19 -26.29 0.45 -6.21
C VAL A 19 -25.95 1.78 -6.84
N GLY A 20 -24.71 1.95 -7.33
CA GLY A 20 -24.29 3.20 -7.92
C GLY A 20 -22.99 3.13 -8.68
N ARG A 21 -22.77 4.16 -9.49
CA ARG A 21 -21.51 4.42 -10.19
C ARG A 21 -21.26 5.91 -10.14
N VAL A 22 -20.07 6.29 -9.69
CA VAL A 22 -19.68 7.70 -9.53
C VAL A 22 -18.38 7.94 -10.27
N GLN A 23 -18.28 9.08 -10.93
CA GLN A 23 -17.03 9.52 -11.53
C GLN A 23 -16.05 9.92 -10.43
N ASP A 24 -14.79 9.45 -10.51
CA ASP A 24 -13.78 9.68 -9.46
C ASP A 24 -13.35 11.15 -9.35
N VAL A 25 -13.29 11.83 -10.49
CA VAL A 25 -12.93 13.26 -10.58
C VAL A 25 -13.96 13.96 -11.45
N ALA A 26 -14.54 15.03 -10.94
CA ALA A 26 -15.48 15.84 -11.73
C ALA A 26 -14.78 16.41 -12.97
N ASP A 27 -15.54 16.58 -14.05
CA ASP A 27 -15.05 17.24 -15.24
C ASP A 27 -14.57 18.66 -14.87
N ASP A 28 -13.53 19.13 -15.52
CA ASP A 28 -12.90 20.45 -15.31
C ASP A 28 -12.22 20.67 -13.93
N SER A 29 -12.17 19.65 -13.06
CA SER A 29 -11.48 19.75 -11.78
C SER A 29 -9.96 19.68 -11.90
N SER A 30 -9.43 19.09 -12.96
CA SER A 30 -7.99 18.95 -13.21
C SER A 30 -7.73 18.63 -14.69
N GLU A 31 -6.69 19.25 -15.26
CA GLU A 31 -6.15 18.86 -16.57
C GLU A 31 -5.50 17.47 -16.54
N MET A 32 -5.11 16.99 -15.34
CA MET A 32 -4.51 15.69 -15.13
C MET A 32 -5.56 14.69 -14.62
N PRO A 33 -5.98 13.73 -15.43
CA PRO A 33 -6.95 12.74 -15.00
C PRO A 33 -6.36 11.81 -13.92
N HIS A 34 -7.22 11.33 -13.04
CA HIS A 34 -6.86 10.27 -12.09
C HIS A 34 -6.44 9.01 -12.85
N ILE A 35 -5.25 8.48 -12.54
CA ILE A 35 -4.71 7.25 -13.11
C ILE A 35 -4.41 6.22 -12.04
N LEU A 36 -4.50 4.95 -12.40
CA LEU A 36 -4.00 3.83 -11.61
C LEU A 36 -2.69 3.37 -12.23
N ILE A 37 -1.61 3.44 -11.47
CA ILE A 37 -0.27 3.05 -11.92
C ILE A 37 0.40 2.12 -10.91
N ASN A 38 1.19 1.18 -11.39
CA ASN A 38 2.04 0.36 -10.54
C ASN A 38 3.15 1.21 -9.90
N GLN A 39 3.38 1.04 -8.59
CA GLN A 39 4.43 1.78 -7.88
C GLN A 39 5.83 1.53 -8.47
N ALA A 40 6.14 0.30 -8.90
CA ALA A 40 7.40 0.00 -9.56
C ALA A 40 7.55 0.80 -10.87
N ARG A 41 6.47 0.91 -11.65
CA ARG A 41 6.47 1.69 -12.89
C ARG A 41 6.68 3.19 -12.61
N LEU A 42 6.02 3.72 -11.59
CA LEU A 42 6.23 5.11 -11.16
C LEU A 42 7.68 5.34 -10.73
N HIS A 43 8.25 4.42 -9.96
CA HIS A 43 9.64 4.46 -9.54
C HIS A 43 10.62 4.46 -10.74
N GLU A 44 10.40 3.60 -11.74
CA GLU A 44 11.19 3.58 -12.97
C GLU A 44 11.19 4.93 -13.70
N LEU A 45 10.01 5.57 -13.79
CA LEU A 45 9.89 6.90 -14.40
C LEU A 45 10.70 7.96 -13.64
N PHE A 46 10.67 7.94 -12.31
CA PHE A 46 11.50 8.85 -11.51
C PHE A 46 12.99 8.59 -11.68
N LEU A 47 13.43 7.32 -11.75
CA LEU A 47 14.81 6.98 -12.04
C LEU A 47 15.26 7.47 -13.43
N GLU A 48 14.39 7.42 -14.41
CA GLU A 48 14.65 7.97 -15.73
C GLU A 48 14.84 9.50 -15.68
N VAL A 49 13.96 10.21 -14.96
CA VAL A 49 14.11 11.65 -14.75
C VAL A 49 15.42 11.99 -14.03
N MET A 50 15.81 11.23 -13.01
CA MET A 50 17.08 11.41 -12.30
C MET A 50 18.29 11.25 -13.23
N ARG A 51 18.33 10.17 -14.01
CA ARG A 51 19.42 9.92 -14.98
C ARG A 51 19.54 10.98 -16.07
N ASN A 52 18.40 11.54 -16.48
CA ASN A 52 18.33 12.59 -17.50
C ASN A 52 18.51 14.01 -16.93
N SER A 53 18.64 14.17 -15.60
CA SER A 53 18.93 15.45 -14.98
C SER A 53 20.31 15.97 -15.35
N PRO A 54 20.59 17.30 -15.26
CA PRO A 54 21.90 17.85 -15.55
C PRO A 54 23.03 17.22 -14.72
N SER A 55 22.77 16.82 -13.48
CA SER A 55 23.71 16.15 -12.59
C SER A 55 23.77 14.63 -12.75
N ARG A 56 22.93 14.05 -13.63
CA ARG A 56 22.85 12.60 -13.90
C ARG A 56 22.82 11.78 -12.61
N LEU A 57 21.88 12.12 -11.74
CA LEU A 57 21.75 11.50 -10.42
C LEU A 57 21.40 10.01 -10.55
N GLU A 58 22.06 9.20 -9.74
CA GLU A 58 21.72 7.79 -9.52
C GLU A 58 21.55 7.52 -8.03
N PRO A 59 20.61 6.67 -7.61
CA PRO A 59 20.46 6.31 -6.21
C PRO A 59 21.56 5.36 -5.76
N ASP A 60 22.08 5.59 -4.56
CA ASP A 60 22.95 4.65 -3.86
C ASP A 60 22.11 3.54 -3.19
N TYR A 61 22.07 2.37 -3.78
CA TYR A 61 21.35 1.22 -3.23
C TYR A 61 22.12 0.49 -2.14
N SER A 62 21.41 -0.36 -1.41
CA SER A 62 21.96 -1.25 -0.38
C SER A 62 22.58 -0.52 0.82
N TRP A 63 22.11 0.68 1.12
CA TRP A 63 22.46 1.40 2.34
C TRP A 63 21.23 1.62 3.20
N GLU A 64 21.34 1.31 4.49
CA GLU A 64 20.30 1.53 5.48
C GLU A 64 20.73 2.65 6.44
N ILE A 65 19.83 3.59 6.71
CA ILE A 65 20.07 4.63 7.71
C ILE A 65 19.98 4.00 9.10
N VAL A 66 21.04 4.13 9.87
CA VAL A 66 21.10 3.71 11.27
C VAL A 66 20.68 4.83 12.20
N SER A 67 21.22 6.02 11.97
CA SER A 67 20.94 7.20 12.78
C SER A 67 21.33 8.48 12.06
N LEU A 68 20.81 9.60 12.54
CA LEU A 68 21.31 10.91 12.20
C LEU A 68 21.43 11.78 13.45
N THR A 69 22.33 12.75 13.38
CA THR A 69 22.51 13.80 14.40
C THR A 69 22.56 15.15 13.72
N VAL A 70 22.05 16.17 14.41
CA VAL A 70 22.10 17.57 13.95
C VAL A 70 23.01 18.37 14.89
N ASP A 71 24.04 18.97 14.34
CA ASP A 71 24.94 19.89 15.07
C ASP A 71 24.46 21.34 14.84
N ALA A 72 23.77 21.88 15.83
CA ALA A 72 23.25 23.25 15.78
C ALA A 72 24.36 24.35 15.93
N THR A 73 25.60 23.95 16.11
CA THR A 73 26.73 24.91 16.29
C THR A 73 27.38 25.29 14.97
N THR A 74 27.03 24.67 13.87
CA THR A 74 27.59 24.92 12.55
C THR A 74 26.49 25.02 11.48
N ASP A 75 26.69 25.91 10.52
CA ASP A 75 25.85 26.04 9.32
C ASP A 75 26.43 25.24 8.15
N ASP A 76 27.67 24.73 8.27
CA ASP A 76 28.30 23.92 7.24
C ASP A 76 27.99 22.44 7.41
N HIS A 77 27.01 21.95 6.63
CA HIS A 77 26.59 20.57 6.64
C HIS A 77 26.26 20.02 8.03
N PRO A 78 25.28 20.63 8.73
CA PRO A 78 25.03 20.35 10.15
C PRO A 78 24.50 18.92 10.41
N VAL A 79 23.97 18.25 9.38
CA VAL A 79 23.39 16.92 9.55
C VAL A 79 24.40 15.84 9.21
N THR A 80 24.68 14.98 10.19
CA THR A 80 25.53 13.80 10.03
C THR A 80 24.65 12.56 10.00
N VAL A 81 24.75 11.77 8.93
CA VAL A 81 23.98 10.51 8.73
C VAL A 81 24.92 9.34 8.81
N THR A 82 24.57 8.35 9.64
CA THR A 82 25.28 7.07 9.71
C THR A 82 24.50 6.01 8.94
N LEU A 83 25.16 5.38 7.99
CA LEU A 83 24.64 4.32 7.14
C LEU A 83 25.34 3.00 7.44
N LYS A 84 24.63 1.89 7.27
CA LYS A 84 25.24 0.55 7.25
C LYS A 84 24.97 -0.14 5.91
N ASP A 85 25.86 -1.05 5.52
CA ASP A 85 25.68 -1.87 4.33
C ASP A 85 24.51 -2.85 4.56
N ALA A 86 23.52 -2.81 3.68
CA ALA A 86 22.37 -3.71 3.64
C ALA A 86 22.45 -4.71 2.46
N SER A 87 23.58 -4.78 1.75
CA SER A 87 23.78 -5.73 0.65
C SER A 87 23.88 -7.19 1.10
N GLY A 88 24.15 -7.40 2.39
CA GLY A 88 24.46 -8.71 2.96
C GLY A 88 25.91 -9.18 2.75
N VAL A 89 26.71 -8.45 1.98
CA VAL A 89 28.12 -8.81 1.70
C VAL A 89 29.05 -8.27 2.79
N ASN A 90 28.88 -7.00 3.17
CA ASN A 90 29.72 -6.32 4.15
C ASN A 90 28.89 -5.75 5.30
N TRP A 91 28.09 -6.59 5.98
CA TRP A 91 27.12 -6.18 7.00
C TRP A 91 27.69 -5.33 8.14
N TRP A 92 29.03 -5.32 8.32
CA TRP A 92 29.77 -4.50 9.29
C TRP A 92 30.21 -3.14 8.71
N ALA A 93 30.13 -2.94 7.40
CA ALA A 93 30.57 -1.70 6.80
C ALA A 93 29.62 -0.55 7.13
N THR A 94 30.18 0.54 7.61
CA THR A 94 29.45 1.78 7.88
C THR A 94 29.99 2.90 7.03
N ARG A 95 29.13 3.86 6.68
CA ARG A 95 29.47 5.08 5.96
C ARG A 95 28.86 6.27 6.69
N THR A 96 29.60 7.34 6.83
CA THR A 96 29.11 8.60 7.38
C THR A 96 29.03 9.63 6.27
N LEU A 97 27.91 10.32 6.17
CA LEU A 97 27.69 11.43 5.26
C LEU A 97 27.33 12.69 6.04
N ARG A 98 27.75 13.84 5.55
CA ARG A 98 27.31 15.15 6.06
C ARG A 98 26.48 15.85 5.00
N ALA A 99 25.39 16.49 5.42
CA ALA A 99 24.47 17.18 4.53
C ALA A 99 23.92 18.45 5.19
N ASN A 100 23.48 19.39 4.36
CA ASN A 100 22.75 20.56 4.83
C ASN A 100 21.32 20.19 5.25
N TYR A 101 20.69 19.28 4.50
CA TYR A 101 19.33 18.81 4.75
C TYR A 101 19.24 17.30 4.52
N VAL A 102 18.39 16.65 5.30
CA VAL A 102 18.04 15.24 5.12
C VAL A 102 16.51 15.10 5.10
N VAL A 103 16.00 14.40 4.11
CA VAL A 103 14.56 14.09 4.00
C VAL A 103 14.39 12.59 4.21
N GLY A 104 13.69 12.22 5.31
CA GLY A 104 13.39 10.83 5.63
C GLY A 104 12.15 10.33 4.87
N CYS A 105 12.36 9.45 3.88
CA CYS A 105 11.30 8.75 3.17
C CYS A 105 11.31 7.24 3.49
N ASP A 106 11.74 6.88 4.70
CA ASP A 106 12.03 5.53 5.17
C ASP A 106 10.83 4.86 5.88
N GLY A 107 9.61 5.38 5.66
CA GLY A 107 8.34 4.73 5.94
C GLY A 107 7.92 4.66 7.41
N ALA A 108 7.02 3.73 7.72
CA ALA A 108 6.36 3.62 9.02
C ALA A 108 7.34 3.36 10.18
N HIS A 109 8.44 2.68 9.93
CA HIS A 109 9.48 2.36 10.92
C HIS A 109 10.68 3.32 10.89
N SER A 110 10.51 4.51 10.33
CA SER A 110 11.53 5.51 10.05
C SER A 110 12.61 5.65 11.14
N ALA A 111 13.85 5.40 10.74
CA ALA A 111 15.03 5.66 11.57
C ALA A 111 15.31 7.17 11.68
N VAL A 112 15.02 7.92 10.62
CA VAL A 112 15.14 9.38 10.60
C VAL A 112 14.24 10.01 11.66
N ARG A 113 12.94 9.64 11.68
CA ARG A 113 12.00 10.12 12.68
C ARG A 113 12.47 9.84 14.11
N LYS A 114 12.91 8.60 14.38
CA LYS A 114 13.43 8.21 15.70
C LYS A 114 14.67 9.02 16.09
N SER A 115 15.57 9.27 15.14
CA SER A 115 16.82 10.02 15.39
C SER A 115 16.57 11.47 15.76
N ILE A 116 15.46 12.08 15.32
CA ILE A 116 15.08 13.46 15.68
C ILE A 116 14.11 13.51 16.88
N GLY A 117 13.90 12.39 17.56
CA GLY A 117 12.99 12.31 18.72
C GLY A 117 11.51 12.33 18.36
N GLY A 118 11.15 12.09 17.09
CA GLY A 118 9.76 12.01 16.65
C GLY A 118 9.15 10.64 16.95
N GLU A 119 7.91 10.64 17.41
CA GLU A 119 7.12 9.45 17.68
C GLU A 119 5.83 9.47 16.85
N LEU A 120 5.32 8.29 16.53
CA LEU A 120 3.98 8.17 15.95
C LEU A 120 2.97 8.02 17.08
N HIS A 121 2.01 8.93 17.11
CA HIS A 121 0.85 8.83 17.98
C HIS A 121 -0.38 8.48 17.14
N GLY A 122 -1.22 7.57 17.63
CA GLY A 122 -2.41 7.20 16.90
C GLY A 122 -3.11 5.97 17.46
N ASP A 123 -4.31 5.74 16.97
CA ASP A 123 -5.14 4.61 17.36
C ASP A 123 -5.07 3.49 16.33
N ALA A 124 -4.93 2.26 16.80
CA ALA A 124 -5.11 1.09 15.96
C ALA A 124 -6.60 0.89 15.68
N ALA A 125 -6.96 0.71 14.43
CA ALA A 125 -8.36 0.42 14.08
C ALA A 125 -8.78 -1.02 14.43
N HIS A 126 -7.86 -1.83 14.96
CA HIS A 126 -8.07 -3.25 15.30
C HIS A 126 -8.71 -4.06 14.18
N GLN A 127 -8.38 -3.69 12.94
CA GLN A 127 -8.90 -4.30 11.73
C GLN A 127 -7.76 -4.78 10.85
N ALA A 128 -7.75 -6.08 10.57
CA ALA A 128 -6.82 -6.66 9.60
C ALA A 128 -7.37 -6.55 8.17
N TRP A 129 -6.52 -6.15 7.25
CA TRP A 129 -6.81 -6.16 5.83
C TRP A 129 -5.78 -6.99 5.07
N GLY A 130 -6.29 -7.89 4.25
CA GLY A 130 -5.48 -8.59 3.28
C GLY A 130 -5.46 -7.86 1.96
N VAL A 131 -4.31 -7.83 1.29
CA VAL A 131 -4.17 -7.28 -0.07
C VAL A 131 -3.48 -8.27 -0.96
N MET A 132 -4.01 -8.47 -2.16
CA MET A 132 -3.40 -9.34 -3.15
C MET A 132 -3.56 -8.81 -4.56
N ASP A 133 -2.50 -8.95 -5.35
CA ASP A 133 -2.52 -8.78 -6.80
C ASP A 133 -2.66 -10.16 -7.42
N ILE A 134 -3.75 -10.41 -8.14
CA ILE A 134 -4.12 -11.74 -8.61
C ILE A 134 -4.48 -11.77 -10.09
N LEU A 135 -4.19 -12.90 -10.71
CA LEU A 135 -4.79 -13.34 -11.95
C LEU A 135 -5.89 -14.34 -11.61
N ALA A 136 -7.11 -14.08 -12.03
CA ALA A 136 -8.25 -14.94 -11.69
C ALA A 136 -9.29 -14.98 -12.80
N ASN A 137 -10.05 -16.10 -12.84
CA ASN A 137 -11.32 -16.16 -13.55
C ASN A 137 -12.44 -15.71 -12.61
N THR A 138 -13.36 -14.91 -13.11
CA THR A 138 -14.49 -14.43 -12.31
C THR A 138 -15.66 -14.07 -13.21
N ASP A 139 -16.86 -14.28 -12.69
CA ASP A 139 -18.12 -13.81 -13.25
C ASP A 139 -18.56 -12.45 -12.68
N PHE A 140 -17.74 -11.84 -11.80
CA PHE A 140 -18.00 -10.49 -11.26
C PHE A 140 -17.89 -9.44 -12.38
N PRO A 141 -18.99 -8.74 -12.73
CA PRO A 141 -19.04 -7.96 -13.97
C PRO A 141 -18.14 -6.74 -13.99
N ASP A 142 -17.84 -6.16 -12.82
CA ASP A 142 -17.06 -4.91 -12.71
C ASP A 142 -15.58 -5.15 -12.33
N VAL A 143 -15.04 -6.36 -12.52
CA VAL A 143 -13.67 -6.72 -12.12
C VAL A 143 -12.58 -5.82 -12.74
N ARG A 144 -12.87 -5.16 -13.87
CA ARG A 144 -11.97 -4.22 -14.56
C ARG A 144 -12.20 -2.77 -14.19
N GLN A 145 -12.95 -2.52 -13.13
CA GLN A 145 -13.25 -1.18 -12.63
C GLN A 145 -12.94 -1.09 -11.13
N LYS A 146 -12.77 0.13 -10.63
CA LYS A 146 -12.67 0.35 -9.20
C LYS A 146 -14.01 0.05 -8.56
N CYS A 147 -14.04 -0.85 -7.60
CA CYS A 147 -15.26 -1.28 -6.92
C CYS A 147 -15.09 -1.24 -5.42
N LEU A 148 -16.03 -0.58 -4.74
CA LEU A 148 -16.22 -0.64 -3.29
C LEU A 148 -17.41 -1.58 -3.05
N ILE A 149 -17.15 -2.67 -2.36
CA ILE A 149 -18.10 -3.76 -2.15
C ILE A 149 -18.28 -3.94 -0.65
N SER A 150 -19.52 -3.84 -0.18
CA SER A 150 -19.91 -4.16 1.20
C SER A 150 -20.92 -5.29 1.19
N SER A 151 -20.68 -6.32 1.99
CA SER A 151 -21.66 -7.37 2.26
C SER A 151 -22.46 -7.04 3.52
N ALA A 152 -23.54 -7.78 3.78
CA ALA A 152 -24.34 -7.57 4.97
C ALA A 152 -23.60 -7.96 6.26
N ASN A 153 -22.83 -9.08 6.23
CA ASN A 153 -22.25 -9.67 7.44
C ASN A 153 -20.83 -10.22 7.26
N GLU A 154 -20.30 -10.24 6.02
CA GLU A 154 -19.02 -10.88 5.70
C GLU A 154 -17.85 -9.88 5.56
N GLY A 155 -18.11 -8.57 5.73
CA GLY A 155 -17.11 -7.51 5.58
C GLY A 155 -17.11 -6.84 4.23
N ASN A 156 -15.97 -6.24 3.87
CA ASN A 156 -15.80 -5.38 2.71
C ASN A 156 -14.69 -5.88 1.79
N VAL A 157 -14.84 -5.58 0.48
CA VAL A 157 -13.80 -5.78 -0.54
C VAL A 157 -13.67 -4.53 -1.38
N LEU A 158 -12.43 -4.13 -1.65
CA LEU A 158 -12.10 -3.12 -2.65
C LEU A 158 -11.37 -3.81 -3.81
N ILE A 159 -11.85 -3.62 -5.03
CA ILE A 159 -11.19 -4.09 -6.25
C ILE A 159 -10.63 -2.90 -7.02
N LEU A 160 -9.37 -3.01 -7.42
CA LEU A 160 -8.68 -2.03 -8.26
C LEU A 160 -8.08 -2.75 -9.47
N PRO A 161 -8.42 -2.34 -10.71
CA PRO A 161 -7.75 -2.88 -11.89
C PRO A 161 -6.27 -2.52 -11.85
N ARG A 162 -5.44 -3.41 -12.41
CA ARG A 162 -4.01 -3.20 -12.58
C ARG A 162 -3.69 -3.04 -14.06
N GLU A 163 -2.49 -2.58 -14.34
CA GLU A 163 -1.99 -2.45 -15.71
C GLU A 163 -2.02 -3.77 -16.46
N GLY A 164 -2.15 -3.70 -17.79
CA GLY A 164 -2.21 -4.88 -18.67
C GLY A 164 -3.59 -5.55 -18.75
N GLY A 165 -4.56 -5.14 -17.92
CA GLY A 165 -5.96 -5.56 -18.03
C GLY A 165 -6.29 -6.98 -17.56
N TYR A 166 -5.30 -7.75 -17.09
CA TYR A 166 -5.51 -9.13 -16.63
C TYR A 166 -5.45 -9.27 -15.11
N VAL A 167 -4.45 -8.65 -14.48
CA VAL A 167 -4.28 -8.62 -13.02
C VAL A 167 -5.18 -7.56 -12.42
N PHE A 168 -5.71 -7.83 -11.24
CA PHE A 168 -6.38 -6.83 -10.42
C PHE A 168 -5.94 -6.97 -8.96
N ARG A 169 -5.99 -5.85 -8.25
CA ARG A 169 -5.73 -5.80 -6.81
C ARG A 169 -7.02 -5.93 -6.05
N MET A 170 -7.01 -6.76 -5.06
CA MET A 170 -8.10 -6.96 -4.13
C MET A 170 -7.64 -6.65 -2.71
N TYR A 171 -8.38 -5.78 -2.03
CA TYR A 171 -8.27 -5.55 -0.59
C TYR A 171 -9.44 -6.25 0.06
N VAL A 172 -9.19 -7.12 1.00
CA VAL A 172 -10.20 -7.92 1.68
C VAL A 172 -10.17 -7.61 3.16
N GLU A 173 -11.29 -7.16 3.69
CA GLU A 173 -11.46 -7.04 5.12
C GLU A 173 -11.45 -8.43 5.75
N LEU A 174 -10.58 -8.61 6.75
CA LEU A 174 -10.47 -9.84 7.51
C LEU A 174 -11.12 -9.64 8.88
N ASP A 175 -11.05 -10.66 9.73
CA ASP A 175 -11.62 -10.61 11.05
C ASP A 175 -11.08 -9.45 11.90
N LYS A 176 -11.94 -8.89 12.73
CA LYS A 176 -11.55 -7.90 13.74
C LYS A 176 -10.50 -8.46 14.68
N LEU A 177 -9.49 -7.66 14.95
CA LEU A 177 -8.45 -7.97 15.92
C LEU A 177 -8.94 -7.62 17.34
N LYS A 178 -8.46 -8.35 18.34
CA LYS A 178 -8.69 -7.98 19.75
C LYS A 178 -7.77 -6.83 20.15
N ASP A 179 -8.11 -6.13 21.22
CA ASP A 179 -7.27 -5.07 21.76
C ASP A 179 -5.85 -5.58 22.03
N GLY A 180 -4.86 -4.90 21.46
CA GLY A 180 -3.44 -5.28 21.55
C GLY A 180 -3.00 -6.45 20.63
N GLU A 181 -3.91 -7.07 19.90
CA GLU A 181 -3.58 -8.09 18.91
C GLU A 181 -3.09 -7.44 17.61
N LYS A 182 -2.04 -8.01 17.02
CA LYS A 182 -1.54 -7.58 15.70
C LYS A 182 -1.95 -8.58 14.63
N ALA A 183 -2.24 -8.13 13.41
CA ALA A 183 -2.54 -9.02 12.27
C ALA A 183 -1.44 -10.06 12.04
N ALA A 184 -0.18 -9.69 12.26
CA ALA A 184 0.96 -10.60 12.17
C ALA A 184 0.92 -11.75 13.19
N SER A 185 0.18 -11.63 14.32
CA SER A 185 0.01 -12.69 15.29
C SER A 185 -1.02 -13.74 14.86
N ARG A 186 -1.95 -13.37 14.00
CA ARG A 186 -2.86 -14.29 13.32
C ARG A 186 -2.19 -14.77 12.03
N LYS A 187 -2.05 -16.06 11.89
CA LYS A 187 -1.48 -16.68 10.68
C LYS A 187 -2.53 -16.74 9.58
N PHE A 188 -3.02 -15.59 9.11
CA PHE A 188 -3.88 -15.57 7.93
C PHE A 188 -3.12 -16.10 6.71
N THR A 189 -3.79 -16.92 5.94
CA THR A 189 -3.26 -17.50 4.71
C THR A 189 -3.85 -16.83 3.47
N GLN A 190 -3.27 -17.10 2.31
CA GLN A 190 -3.83 -16.69 1.03
C GLN A 190 -5.24 -17.29 0.81
N ASP A 191 -5.42 -18.55 1.22
CA ASP A 191 -6.70 -19.24 1.10
C ASP A 191 -7.79 -18.62 1.97
N ASP A 192 -7.44 -18.14 3.18
CA ASP A 192 -8.38 -17.42 4.05
C ASP A 192 -8.88 -16.14 3.39
N MET A 193 -7.98 -15.40 2.72
CA MET A 193 -8.31 -14.18 2.00
C MET A 193 -9.21 -14.45 0.79
N ILE A 194 -8.91 -15.49 0.00
CA ILE A 194 -9.71 -15.90 -1.15
C ILE A 194 -11.09 -16.35 -0.69
N ALA A 195 -11.15 -17.14 0.37
CA ALA A 195 -12.41 -17.61 0.94
C ALA A 195 -13.27 -16.45 1.46
N ALA A 196 -12.67 -15.47 2.16
CA ALA A 196 -13.37 -14.27 2.63
C ALA A 196 -13.91 -13.46 1.44
N ALA A 197 -13.09 -13.20 0.42
CA ALA A 197 -13.52 -12.49 -0.77
C ALA A 197 -14.72 -13.16 -1.45
N ASN A 198 -14.65 -14.48 -1.63
CA ASN A 198 -15.75 -15.25 -2.24
C ASN A 198 -17.04 -15.27 -1.41
N ARG A 199 -16.95 -15.11 -0.08
CA ARG A 199 -18.15 -14.92 0.75
C ARG A 199 -18.77 -13.54 0.55
N ILE A 200 -17.92 -12.50 0.48
CA ILE A 200 -18.34 -11.10 0.38
C ILE A 200 -18.99 -10.79 -0.96
N ILE A 201 -18.46 -11.31 -2.06
CA ILE A 201 -18.91 -10.95 -3.41
C ILE A 201 -20.10 -11.78 -3.95
N ARG A 202 -20.68 -12.65 -3.13
CA ARG A 202 -21.82 -13.46 -3.58
C ARG A 202 -22.92 -12.61 -4.24
N PRO A 203 -23.56 -13.06 -5.33
CA PRO A 203 -23.54 -14.42 -5.87
C PRO A 203 -22.37 -14.74 -6.81
N TYR A 204 -21.46 -13.81 -7.01
CA TYR A 204 -20.30 -13.97 -7.88
C TYR A 204 -19.19 -14.79 -7.21
N SER A 205 -18.22 -15.22 -8.03
CA SER A 205 -17.07 -16.00 -7.57
C SER A 205 -15.77 -15.51 -8.19
N ILE A 206 -14.67 -15.73 -7.48
CA ILE A 206 -13.30 -15.50 -7.94
C ILE A 206 -12.54 -16.81 -7.83
N ASP A 207 -12.09 -17.34 -8.97
CA ASP A 207 -11.24 -18.51 -9.08
C ASP A 207 -9.81 -18.05 -9.38
N VAL A 208 -8.99 -17.94 -8.32
CA VAL A 208 -7.61 -17.42 -8.40
C VAL A 208 -6.72 -18.45 -9.11
N LYS A 209 -6.04 -18.02 -10.16
CA LYS A 209 -5.09 -18.82 -10.94
C LYS A 209 -3.64 -18.56 -10.55
N GLU A 210 -3.32 -17.32 -10.19
CA GLU A 210 -2.00 -16.92 -9.79
C GLU A 210 -2.08 -15.76 -8.79
N ILE A 211 -1.25 -15.80 -7.78
CA ILE A 211 -1.04 -14.71 -6.83
C ILE A 211 0.33 -14.10 -7.14
N VAL A 212 0.31 -12.91 -7.74
CA VAL A 212 1.52 -12.18 -8.11
C VAL A 212 2.21 -11.59 -6.88
N TRP A 213 1.40 -11.09 -5.94
CA TRP A 213 1.86 -10.50 -4.70
C TRP A 213 0.73 -10.47 -3.66
N TRP A 214 1.07 -10.56 -2.39
CA TRP A 214 0.12 -10.41 -1.30
C TRP A 214 0.78 -9.90 -0.02
N SER A 215 -0.02 -9.29 0.85
CA SER A 215 0.38 -8.83 2.18
C SER A 215 -0.83 -8.70 3.09
N ILE A 216 -0.59 -8.69 4.40
CA ILE A 216 -1.60 -8.40 5.42
C ILE A 216 -1.07 -7.28 6.31
N TYR A 217 -1.92 -6.34 6.66
CA TYR A 217 -1.56 -5.25 7.56
C TYR A 217 -2.72 -4.83 8.45
N ASP A 218 -2.34 -4.23 9.56
CA ASP A 218 -3.24 -3.56 10.48
C ASP A 218 -3.53 -2.17 9.95
N ILE A 219 -4.78 -1.78 9.97
CA ILE A 219 -5.16 -0.40 9.74
C ILE A 219 -4.99 0.38 11.03
N GLY A 220 -4.29 1.50 10.95
CA GLY A 220 -4.13 2.46 12.03
C GLY A 220 -4.22 3.87 11.50
N HIS A 221 -4.69 4.77 12.34
CA HIS A 221 -4.61 6.21 12.11
C HIS A 221 -3.49 6.76 12.99
N SER A 222 -2.45 7.30 12.37
CA SER A 222 -1.30 7.85 13.09
C SER A 222 -1.02 9.28 12.64
N ILE A 223 -0.69 10.11 13.58
CA ILE A 223 -0.28 11.52 13.39
C ILE A 223 1.18 11.65 13.75
#